data_1bfb96ee3d8ef5a6465b92533cf8134d
#
_entry.id   1bfb96ee3d8ef5a6465b92533cf8134d
#
_cell.length_a   1.000
_cell.length_b   1.000
_cell.length_c   1.000
_cell.angle_alpha   90.00
_cell.angle_beta   90.00
_cell.angle_gamma   90.00
#
_symmetry.space_group_name_H-M   'P 1'
#
loop_
_entity.id
_entity.type
_entity.pdbx_description
1 polymer ?
#
loop_
_entity_poly.entity_id
_entity_poly.type
_entity_poly.pdbx_seq_one_letter_code
_entity_poly.pdbx_strand_id
1 'polypeptide(L)'
;VYISRNYMVDNFDIVDGSRVGIMGWSHGGMITLMNLFNYPGQYKCGFAGVPVSDVIMRMGYASDSYRKIFSAKNHIGQTAKDNIAEYKRRSPVWHAEKLKDPLLIYTNTSDDDVNVVEVESMIRALKAEGKKFEYKIFERAPGAHSFDRLDTYESSKIRLDIYKFMGRYLKPNKPFGSVKELRKAAYKF
;
A
#
# COMPACT_ATOMS: atom_id res chain seq x y z
N VAL A 1 3.19 13.40 -1.00
CA VAL A 1 3.79 12.43 -1.96
C VAL A 1 3.65 12.94 -3.40
N TYR A 2 2.43 13.28 -3.87
CA TYR A 2 2.25 13.77 -5.25
C TYR A 2 3.08 15.04 -5.56
N ILE A 3 3.05 16.04 -4.67
CA ILE A 3 3.87 17.25 -4.81
C ILE A 3 5.37 16.92 -4.85
N SER A 4 5.85 16.04 -3.98
CA SER A 4 7.25 15.61 -3.97
C SER A 4 7.64 14.86 -5.24
N ARG A 5 6.73 14.02 -5.77
CA ARG A 5 6.92 13.37 -7.08
C ARG A 5 7.12 14.40 -8.19
N ASN A 6 6.24 15.42 -8.28
CA ASN A 6 6.35 16.45 -9.30
C ASN A 6 7.64 17.26 -9.14
N TYR A 7 7.96 17.67 -7.91
CA TYR A 7 9.22 18.37 -7.64
C TYR A 7 10.44 17.57 -8.12
N MET A 8 10.48 16.26 -7.87
CA MET A 8 11.59 15.41 -8.34
C MET A 8 11.65 15.35 -9.88
N VAL A 9 10.51 15.20 -10.53
CA VAL A 9 10.42 15.15 -12.00
C VAL A 9 10.83 16.48 -12.64
N ASP A 10 10.41 17.59 -12.02
CA ASP A 10 10.61 18.92 -12.59
C ASP A 10 12.04 19.47 -12.35
N ASN A 11 12.75 18.95 -11.34
CA ASN A 11 14.05 19.51 -10.91
C ASN A 11 15.25 18.56 -11.08
N PHE A 12 15.04 17.30 -11.48
CA PHE A 12 16.14 16.34 -11.61
C PHE A 12 16.07 15.59 -12.95
N ASP A 13 16.97 15.89 -13.87
CA ASP A 13 17.04 15.29 -15.22
C ASP A 13 17.20 13.77 -15.22
N ILE A 14 17.72 13.19 -14.15
CA ILE A 14 17.86 11.75 -14.00
C ILE A 14 16.53 11.05 -13.70
N VAL A 15 15.48 11.81 -13.36
CA VAL A 15 14.16 11.26 -13.00
C VAL A 15 13.27 11.18 -14.23
N ASP A 16 13.00 9.96 -14.65
CA ASP A 16 12.05 9.71 -15.73
C ASP A 16 10.60 9.80 -15.20
N GLY A 17 9.98 10.97 -15.35
CA GLY A 17 8.60 11.22 -14.93
C GLY A 17 7.55 10.32 -15.61
N SER A 18 7.90 9.70 -16.74
CA SER A 18 7.03 8.74 -17.44
C SER A 18 7.03 7.35 -16.81
N ARG A 19 7.96 7.05 -15.88
CA ARG A 19 8.17 5.74 -15.27
C ARG A 19 8.23 5.79 -13.75
N VAL A 20 7.35 6.56 -13.13
CA VAL A 20 7.24 6.66 -11.67
C VAL A 20 6.22 5.65 -11.15
N GLY A 21 6.61 4.84 -10.18
CA GLY A 21 5.71 3.97 -9.40
C GLY A 21 5.59 4.45 -7.97
N ILE A 22 4.58 3.97 -7.27
CA ILE A 22 4.39 4.24 -5.85
C ILE A 22 4.25 2.94 -5.07
N MET A 23 4.91 2.82 -3.93
CA MET A 23 4.77 1.66 -3.07
C MET A 23 4.79 2.05 -1.60
N GLY A 24 4.03 1.31 -0.80
CA GLY A 24 3.97 1.56 0.63
C GLY A 24 3.41 0.38 1.42
N TRP A 25 3.74 0.35 2.69
CA TRP A 25 3.37 -0.67 3.66
C TRP A 25 2.56 -0.06 4.79
N SER A 26 1.49 -0.71 5.26
CA SER A 26 0.67 -0.23 6.37
C SER A 26 0.01 1.14 6.06
N HIS A 27 0.28 2.17 6.82
CA HIS A 27 -0.11 3.55 6.48
C HIS A 27 0.49 4.02 5.14
N GLY A 28 1.70 3.57 4.79
CA GLY A 28 2.28 3.78 3.46
C GLY A 28 1.45 3.13 2.35
N GLY A 29 0.83 1.98 2.63
CA GLY A 29 -0.14 1.33 1.74
C GLY A 29 -1.42 2.17 1.56
N MET A 30 -1.95 2.77 2.64
CA MET A 30 -3.04 3.75 2.57
C MET A 30 -2.66 4.95 1.70
N ILE A 31 -1.47 5.51 1.92
CA ILE A 31 -0.95 6.63 1.13
C ILE A 31 -0.85 6.24 -0.36
N THR A 32 -0.39 5.03 -0.65
CA THR A 32 -0.31 4.50 -2.02
C THR A 32 -1.70 4.46 -2.66
N LEU A 33 -2.68 3.82 -2.00
CA LEU A 33 -4.05 3.73 -2.52
C LEU A 33 -4.65 5.11 -2.76
N MET A 34 -4.57 6.03 -1.78
CA MET A 34 -5.12 7.38 -1.91
C MET A 34 -4.42 8.21 -2.99
N ASN A 35 -3.13 8.00 -3.25
CA ASN A 35 -2.45 8.67 -4.37
C ASN A 35 -2.93 8.14 -5.73
N LEU A 36 -3.09 6.82 -5.90
CA LEU A 36 -3.63 6.23 -7.13
C LEU A 36 -5.08 6.70 -7.39
N PHE A 37 -5.90 6.85 -6.35
CA PHE A 37 -7.29 7.26 -6.46
C PHE A 37 -7.45 8.75 -6.74
N ASN A 38 -6.63 9.59 -6.12
CA ASN A 38 -6.74 11.05 -6.26
C ASN A 38 -5.95 11.62 -7.46
N TYR A 39 -4.95 10.88 -7.94
CA TYR A 39 -4.07 11.31 -9.03
C TYR A 39 -3.90 10.21 -10.09
N PRO A 40 -5.02 9.76 -10.72
CA PRO A 40 -4.96 8.68 -11.70
C PRO A 40 -4.07 9.04 -12.89
N GLY A 41 -3.29 8.06 -13.35
CA GLY A 41 -2.34 8.23 -14.46
C GLY A 41 -1.01 8.90 -14.10
N GLN A 42 -0.84 9.38 -12.84
CA GLN A 42 0.42 9.98 -12.40
C GLN A 42 1.48 8.96 -11.99
N TYR A 43 1.05 7.72 -11.77
CA TYR A 43 1.92 6.59 -11.43
C TYR A 43 1.68 5.45 -12.43
N LYS A 44 2.74 4.81 -12.89
CA LYS A 44 2.63 3.65 -13.80
C LYS A 44 2.10 2.40 -13.13
N CYS A 45 2.29 2.29 -11.83
CA CYS A 45 1.76 1.22 -11.00
C CYS A 45 1.90 1.56 -9.52
N GLY A 46 1.17 0.85 -8.66
CA GLY A 46 1.31 0.93 -7.21
C GLY A 46 1.34 -0.43 -6.54
N PHE A 47 2.07 -0.49 -5.42
CA PHE A 47 2.04 -1.63 -4.51
C PHE A 47 1.60 -1.17 -3.12
N ALA A 48 0.53 -1.77 -2.60
CA ALA A 48 0.01 -1.53 -1.25
C ALA A 48 0.13 -2.82 -0.41
N GLY A 49 1.12 -2.88 0.47
CA GLY A 49 1.30 -3.96 1.43
C GLY A 49 0.52 -3.69 2.71
N VAL A 50 -0.28 -4.65 3.17
CA VAL A 50 -1.11 -4.56 4.38
C VAL A 50 -1.70 -3.16 4.62
N PRO A 51 -2.38 -2.58 3.60
CA PRO A 51 -2.79 -1.18 3.66
C PRO A 51 -3.86 -0.94 4.72
N VAL A 52 -3.71 0.12 5.52
CA VAL A 52 -4.83 0.68 6.25
C VAL A 52 -5.84 1.19 5.21
N SER A 53 -6.94 0.48 5.04
CA SER A 53 -7.86 0.71 3.93
C SER A 53 -9.27 1.13 4.34
N ASP A 54 -9.64 0.90 5.61
CA ASP A 54 -10.91 1.31 6.20
C ASP A 54 -10.73 1.83 7.62
N VAL A 55 -10.58 3.15 7.76
CA VAL A 55 -10.36 3.79 9.06
C VAL A 55 -11.57 3.62 10.00
N ILE A 56 -12.79 3.45 9.46
CA ILE A 56 -13.98 3.21 10.26
C ILE A 56 -13.93 1.80 10.87
N MET A 57 -13.70 0.79 10.04
CA MET A 57 -13.54 -0.59 10.50
C MET A 57 -12.39 -0.69 11.51
N ARG A 58 -11.27 0.00 11.23
CA ARG A 58 -10.11 0.05 12.11
C ARG A 58 -10.44 0.60 13.50
N MET A 59 -11.31 1.62 13.61
CA MET A 59 -11.77 2.12 14.91
C MET A 59 -12.57 1.07 15.69
N GLY A 60 -13.13 0.07 15.03
CA GLY A 60 -13.87 -1.01 15.68
C GLY A 60 -12.97 -2.02 16.40
N TYR A 61 -11.76 -2.29 15.92
CA TYR A 61 -10.86 -3.30 16.51
C TYR A 61 -9.56 -2.73 17.11
N ALA A 62 -9.18 -1.50 16.76
CA ALA A 62 -7.97 -0.88 17.29
C ALA A 62 -8.06 -0.56 18.78
N SER A 63 -6.90 -0.42 19.44
CA SER A 63 -6.82 -0.04 20.85
C SER A 63 -7.39 1.36 21.12
N ASP A 64 -7.75 1.64 22.37
CA ASP A 64 -8.23 2.96 22.77
C ASP A 64 -7.19 4.06 22.54
N SER A 65 -5.92 3.77 22.76
CA SER A 65 -4.83 4.70 22.47
C SER A 65 -4.77 5.05 20.99
N TYR A 66 -4.93 4.08 20.11
CA TYR A 66 -4.95 4.30 18.67
C TYR A 66 -6.17 5.13 18.23
N ARG A 67 -7.36 4.81 18.78
CA ARG A 67 -8.59 5.62 18.55
C ARG A 67 -8.42 7.08 18.97
N LYS A 68 -7.77 7.33 20.13
CA LYS A 68 -7.46 8.67 20.61
C LYS A 68 -6.52 9.43 19.69
N ILE A 69 -5.53 8.78 19.08
CA ILE A 69 -4.63 9.41 18.10
C ILE A 69 -5.43 9.91 16.90
N PHE A 70 -6.33 9.08 16.34
CA PHE A 70 -7.13 9.49 15.18
C PHE A 70 -8.10 10.62 15.49
N SER A 71 -8.73 10.62 16.67
CA SER A 71 -9.66 11.67 17.09
C SER A 71 -8.98 12.91 17.68
N ALA A 72 -7.65 12.91 17.83
CA ALA A 72 -6.92 14.06 18.36
C ALA A 72 -7.04 15.29 17.44
N LYS A 73 -7.03 16.48 18.05
CA LYS A 73 -7.21 17.78 17.37
C LYS A 73 -6.23 18.02 16.21
N ASN A 74 -5.02 17.50 16.33
CA ASN A 74 -3.98 17.60 15.30
C ASN A 74 -4.08 16.51 14.21
N HIS A 75 -5.08 15.64 14.25
CA HIS A 75 -5.32 14.59 13.26
C HIS A 75 -6.70 14.76 12.60
N ILE A 76 -7.74 14.03 13.02
CA ILE A 76 -9.13 14.24 12.52
C ILE A 76 -9.88 15.26 13.36
N GLY A 77 -9.59 15.35 14.65
CA GLY A 77 -10.18 16.31 15.57
C GLY A 77 -11.51 15.88 16.18
N GLN A 78 -12.11 14.80 15.70
CA GLN A 78 -13.41 14.27 16.13
C GLN A 78 -13.39 12.74 16.06
N THR A 79 -14.29 12.09 16.79
CA THR A 79 -14.45 10.63 16.72
C THR A 79 -15.18 10.21 15.43
N ALA A 80 -15.10 8.92 15.08
CA ALA A 80 -15.83 8.40 13.93
C ALA A 80 -17.36 8.53 14.09
N LYS A 81 -17.88 8.52 15.34
CA LYS A 81 -19.28 8.76 15.64
C LYS A 81 -19.71 10.18 15.32
N ASP A 82 -18.83 11.15 15.61
CA ASP A 82 -19.15 12.57 15.48
C ASP A 82 -18.91 13.11 14.07
N ASN A 83 -17.98 12.49 13.31
CA ASN A 83 -17.64 12.92 11.95
C ASN A 83 -17.33 11.73 11.02
N ILE A 84 -18.33 10.91 10.79
CA ILE A 84 -18.23 9.73 9.91
C ILE A 84 -17.79 10.11 8.47
N ALA A 85 -18.16 11.28 7.99
CA ALA A 85 -17.83 11.74 6.65
C ALA A 85 -16.33 11.91 6.45
N GLU A 86 -15.61 12.46 7.45
CA GLU A 86 -14.16 12.62 7.39
C GLU A 86 -13.42 11.27 7.47
N TYR A 87 -13.93 10.33 8.27
CA TYR A 87 -13.39 8.98 8.32
C TYR A 87 -13.57 8.26 6.99
N LYS A 88 -14.74 8.36 6.35
CA LYS A 88 -14.97 7.85 4.98
C LYS A 88 -14.02 8.49 3.98
N ARG A 89 -13.89 9.81 4.01
CA ARG A 89 -13.01 10.56 3.10
C ARG A 89 -11.56 10.11 3.17
N ARG A 90 -11.09 9.67 4.35
CA ARG A 90 -9.73 9.17 4.56
C ARG A 90 -9.58 7.66 4.35
N SER A 91 -10.65 6.93 4.14
CA SER A 91 -10.64 5.47 3.99
C SER A 91 -10.60 5.08 2.52
N PRO A 92 -9.53 4.46 2.01
CA PRO A 92 -9.42 4.03 0.62
C PRO A 92 -10.63 3.23 0.11
N VAL A 93 -11.22 2.38 0.95
CA VAL A 93 -12.35 1.52 0.57
C VAL A 93 -13.55 2.29 0.01
N TRP A 94 -13.74 3.55 0.41
CA TRP A 94 -14.81 4.43 -0.07
C TRP A 94 -14.48 5.17 -1.37
N HIS A 95 -13.36 4.84 -2.00
CA HIS A 95 -12.86 5.48 -3.22
C HIS A 95 -12.43 4.46 -4.29
N ALA A 96 -12.86 3.20 -4.13
CA ALA A 96 -12.45 2.09 -5.00
C ALA A 96 -12.77 2.35 -6.48
N GLU A 97 -13.87 3.07 -6.76
CA GLU A 97 -14.31 3.44 -8.09
C GLU A 97 -13.28 4.28 -8.88
N LYS A 98 -12.38 4.96 -8.16
CA LYS A 98 -11.37 5.86 -8.76
C LYS A 98 -10.14 5.15 -9.30
N LEU A 99 -9.93 3.86 -8.97
CA LEU A 99 -8.75 3.14 -9.45
C LEU A 99 -8.73 3.06 -10.97
N LYS A 100 -7.64 3.55 -11.58
CA LYS A 100 -7.35 3.44 -13.02
C LYS A 100 -5.99 2.79 -13.29
N ASP A 101 -5.06 2.91 -12.36
CA ASP A 101 -3.66 2.47 -12.52
C ASP A 101 -3.47 1.02 -12.05
N PRO A 102 -2.50 0.29 -12.60
CA PRO A 102 -2.15 -1.05 -12.14
C PRO A 102 -1.81 -1.06 -10.64
N LEU A 103 -2.42 -1.98 -9.90
CA LEU A 103 -2.29 -2.09 -8.44
C LEU A 103 -2.02 -3.54 -8.03
N LEU A 104 -1.09 -3.73 -7.10
CA LEU A 104 -0.87 -4.98 -6.36
C LEU A 104 -1.13 -4.74 -4.87
N ILE A 105 -1.94 -5.60 -4.26
CA ILE A 105 -2.23 -5.58 -2.81
C ILE A 105 -1.76 -6.88 -2.18
N TYR A 106 -0.99 -6.79 -1.10
CA TYR A 106 -0.63 -7.95 -0.26
C TYR A 106 -1.18 -7.78 1.16
N THR A 107 -1.62 -8.89 1.75
CA THR A 107 -1.99 -8.98 3.16
C THR A 107 -1.70 -10.37 3.72
N ASN A 108 -1.78 -10.52 5.04
CA ASN A 108 -1.47 -11.75 5.76
C ASN A 108 -2.55 -12.03 6.81
N THR A 109 -3.02 -13.27 6.88
CA THR A 109 -4.07 -13.65 7.85
C THR A 109 -3.62 -13.59 9.31
N SER A 110 -2.30 -13.59 9.58
CA SER A 110 -1.73 -13.42 10.93
C SER A 110 -1.24 -11.98 11.19
N ASP A 111 -1.67 -11.00 10.40
CA ASP A 111 -1.34 -9.60 10.65
C ASP A 111 -1.99 -9.13 11.97
N ASP A 112 -1.16 -8.68 12.90
CA ASP A 112 -1.54 -8.28 14.26
C ASP A 112 -1.76 -6.75 14.40
N ASP A 113 -1.53 -5.99 13.33
CA ASP A 113 -1.77 -4.54 13.28
C ASP A 113 -2.92 -4.20 12.31
N VAL A 114 -2.78 -4.50 11.01
CA VAL A 114 -3.84 -4.32 10.03
C VAL A 114 -4.58 -5.62 9.81
N ASN A 115 -5.76 -5.74 10.42
CA ASN A 115 -6.55 -6.96 10.33
C ASN A 115 -6.85 -7.30 8.86
N VAL A 116 -6.64 -8.57 8.49
CA VAL A 116 -6.88 -9.07 7.12
C VAL A 116 -8.27 -8.72 6.60
N VAL A 117 -9.28 -8.71 7.46
CA VAL A 117 -10.68 -8.38 7.10
C VAL A 117 -10.81 -6.95 6.56
N GLU A 118 -10.02 -6.02 7.07
CA GLU A 118 -9.96 -4.64 6.56
C GLU A 118 -9.47 -4.61 5.11
N VAL A 119 -8.39 -5.34 4.80
CA VAL A 119 -7.84 -5.41 3.45
C VAL A 119 -8.75 -6.22 2.51
N GLU A 120 -9.38 -7.28 3.00
CA GLU A 120 -10.39 -8.02 2.23
C GLU A 120 -11.59 -7.13 1.87
N SER A 121 -11.99 -6.21 2.75
CA SER A 121 -13.04 -5.23 2.45
C SER A 121 -12.62 -4.35 1.27
N MET A 122 -11.37 -3.87 1.24
CA MET A 122 -10.83 -3.12 0.09
C MET A 122 -10.83 -3.95 -1.20
N ILE A 123 -10.39 -5.21 -1.13
CA ILE A 123 -10.39 -6.13 -2.27
C ILE A 123 -11.83 -6.34 -2.80
N ARG A 124 -12.80 -6.53 -1.91
CA ARG A 124 -14.22 -6.66 -2.29
C ARG A 124 -14.76 -5.40 -2.95
N ALA A 125 -14.44 -4.21 -2.40
CA ALA A 125 -14.85 -2.94 -2.98
C ALA A 125 -14.29 -2.75 -4.40
N LEU A 126 -13.00 -3.01 -4.62
CA LEU A 126 -12.39 -2.94 -5.95
C LEU A 126 -13.03 -3.93 -6.94
N LYS A 127 -13.35 -5.15 -6.50
CA LYS A 127 -14.05 -6.14 -7.34
C LYS A 127 -15.48 -5.71 -7.68
N ALA A 128 -16.21 -5.14 -6.72
CA ALA A 128 -17.57 -4.64 -6.93
C ALA A 128 -17.60 -3.51 -7.97
N GLU A 129 -16.55 -2.68 -8.00
CA GLU A 129 -16.36 -1.62 -8.99
C GLU A 129 -15.76 -2.11 -10.32
N GLY A 130 -15.63 -3.43 -10.51
CA GLY A 130 -15.10 -4.04 -11.74
C GLY A 130 -13.63 -3.68 -12.03
N LYS A 131 -12.84 -3.32 -11.00
CA LYS A 131 -11.46 -2.89 -11.18
C LYS A 131 -10.52 -4.06 -11.47
N LYS A 132 -9.54 -3.81 -12.35
CA LYS A 132 -8.46 -4.77 -12.63
C LYS A 132 -7.27 -4.47 -11.72
N PHE A 133 -6.92 -5.43 -10.88
CA PHE A 133 -5.78 -5.35 -9.95
C PHE A 133 -5.33 -6.76 -9.57
N GLU A 134 -4.14 -6.85 -8.99
CA GLU A 134 -3.59 -8.09 -8.48
C GLU A 134 -3.58 -8.05 -6.95
N TYR A 135 -3.77 -9.20 -6.32
CA TYR A 135 -3.67 -9.30 -4.86
C TYR A 135 -3.22 -10.69 -4.44
N LYS A 136 -2.64 -10.76 -3.23
CA LYS A 136 -2.33 -12.02 -2.57
C LYS A 136 -2.60 -11.90 -1.08
N ILE A 137 -3.32 -12.88 -0.56
CA ILE A 137 -3.53 -13.08 0.88
C ILE A 137 -2.62 -14.23 1.29
N PHE A 138 -1.63 -13.94 2.13
CA PHE A 138 -0.74 -14.94 2.68
C PHE A 138 -1.40 -15.59 3.91
N GLU A 139 -1.40 -16.91 3.95
CA GLU A 139 -1.93 -17.65 5.09
C GLU A 139 -0.81 -17.86 6.12
N ARG A 140 -0.93 -17.19 7.28
CA ARG A 140 -0.02 -17.32 8.42
C ARG A 140 1.47 -17.17 8.04
N ALA A 141 1.78 -16.27 7.13
CA ALA A 141 3.17 -16.00 6.81
C ALA A 141 3.91 -15.52 8.07
N PRO A 142 5.10 -16.06 8.36
CA PRO A 142 5.89 -15.64 9.52
C PRO A 142 6.20 -14.14 9.47
N GLY A 143 6.21 -13.48 10.64
CA GLY A 143 6.49 -12.05 10.74
C GLY A 143 5.25 -11.16 10.80
N ALA A 144 4.04 -11.76 10.87
CA ALA A 144 2.78 -11.05 11.08
C ALA A 144 2.66 -9.81 10.17
N HIS A 145 2.63 -8.59 10.74
CA HIS A 145 2.57 -7.33 9.99
C HIS A 145 3.81 -7.05 9.14
N SER A 146 4.95 -7.68 9.44
CA SER A 146 6.25 -7.44 8.77
C SER A 146 6.75 -8.65 7.98
N PHE A 147 5.87 -9.49 7.47
CA PHE A 147 6.20 -10.76 6.82
C PHE A 147 7.11 -10.65 5.57
N ASP A 148 7.20 -9.47 4.97
CA ASP A 148 8.10 -9.19 3.84
C ASP A 148 9.53 -8.81 4.29
N ARG A 149 9.73 -8.46 5.57
CA ARG A 149 10.97 -7.83 6.10
C ARG A 149 11.89 -8.79 6.85
N LEU A 150 11.47 -10.01 7.08
CA LEU A 150 12.34 -11.00 7.72
C LEU A 150 13.53 -11.34 6.82
N ASP A 151 14.67 -11.70 7.42
CA ASP A 151 15.82 -12.22 6.68
C ASP A 151 15.66 -13.72 6.39
N THR A 152 14.56 -14.06 5.73
CA THR A 152 14.25 -15.42 5.28
C THR A 152 14.21 -15.47 3.76
N TYR A 153 14.31 -16.70 3.22
CA TYR A 153 14.15 -16.91 1.78
C TYR A 153 12.74 -16.55 1.33
N GLU A 154 11.73 -16.90 2.11
CA GLU A 154 10.31 -16.64 1.85
C GLU A 154 10.02 -15.14 1.77
N SER A 155 10.49 -14.37 2.75
CA SER A 155 10.33 -12.90 2.73
C SER A 155 11.08 -12.26 1.55
N SER A 156 12.27 -12.78 1.21
CA SER A 156 13.01 -12.35 0.02
C SER A 156 12.27 -12.66 -1.27
N LYS A 157 11.57 -13.81 -1.34
CA LYS A 157 10.72 -14.18 -2.47
C LYS A 157 9.51 -13.24 -2.59
N ILE A 158 8.88 -12.89 -1.47
CA ILE A 158 7.78 -11.92 -1.45
C ILE A 158 8.25 -10.57 -2.00
N ARG A 159 9.40 -10.05 -1.54
CA ARG A 159 9.99 -8.81 -2.08
C ARG A 159 10.31 -8.92 -3.57
N LEU A 160 10.85 -10.04 -4.02
CA LEU A 160 11.12 -10.26 -5.44
C LEU A 160 9.85 -10.22 -6.28
N ASP A 161 8.76 -10.81 -5.82
CA ASP A 161 7.47 -10.79 -6.52
C ASP A 161 6.92 -9.35 -6.63
N ILE A 162 7.07 -8.54 -5.57
CA ILE A 162 6.73 -7.11 -5.60
C ILE A 162 7.57 -6.37 -6.66
N TYR A 163 8.90 -6.57 -6.65
CA TYR A 163 9.78 -5.94 -7.65
C TYR A 163 9.51 -6.41 -9.07
N LYS A 164 9.13 -7.66 -9.27
CA LYS A 164 8.71 -8.17 -10.58
C LYS A 164 7.41 -7.51 -11.05
N PHE A 165 6.42 -7.34 -10.15
CA PHE A 165 5.22 -6.58 -10.47
C PHE A 165 5.57 -5.16 -10.89
N MET A 166 6.29 -4.40 -10.06
CA MET A 166 6.71 -3.04 -10.37
C MET A 166 7.52 -2.98 -11.68
N GLY A 167 8.43 -3.93 -11.88
CA GLY A 167 9.29 -4.02 -13.07
C GLY A 167 8.55 -4.18 -14.38
N ARG A 168 7.36 -4.81 -14.40
CA ARG A 168 6.52 -4.92 -15.60
C ARG A 168 6.12 -3.54 -16.17
N TYR A 169 5.94 -2.58 -15.29
CA TYR A 169 5.48 -1.23 -15.64
C TYR A 169 6.61 -0.21 -15.70
N LEU A 170 7.59 -0.32 -14.80
CA LEU A 170 8.71 0.63 -14.70
C LEU A 170 9.89 0.28 -15.62
N LYS A 171 9.96 -0.96 -16.12
CA LYS A 171 10.97 -1.43 -17.08
C LYS A 171 12.40 -1.05 -16.70
N PRO A 172 12.90 -1.45 -15.53
CA PRO A 172 14.29 -1.15 -15.13
C PRO A 172 15.28 -1.85 -16.07
N ASN A 173 16.45 -1.25 -16.32
CA ASN A 173 17.48 -1.81 -17.19
C ASN A 173 18.02 -3.15 -16.71
N LYS A 174 18.02 -3.37 -15.38
CA LYS A 174 18.51 -4.62 -14.75
C LYS A 174 17.48 -5.09 -13.70
N PRO A 175 16.39 -5.73 -14.14
CA PRO A 175 15.40 -6.27 -13.21
C PRO A 175 15.97 -7.48 -12.46
N PHE A 176 15.57 -7.66 -11.20
CA PHE A 176 15.93 -8.86 -10.44
C PHE A 176 15.19 -10.09 -11.02
N GLY A 177 15.94 -11.08 -11.45
CA GLY A 177 15.41 -12.36 -11.97
C GLY A 177 15.21 -13.41 -10.86
N SER A 178 15.99 -13.33 -9.79
CA SER A 178 16.03 -14.35 -8.73
C SER A 178 16.22 -13.77 -7.33
N VAL A 179 15.85 -14.55 -6.31
CA VAL A 179 16.12 -14.22 -4.89
C VAL A 179 17.62 -14.08 -4.64
N LYS A 180 18.45 -14.89 -5.29
CA LYS A 180 19.92 -14.82 -5.17
C LYS A 180 20.45 -13.47 -5.62
N GLU A 181 19.98 -12.95 -6.75
CA GLU A 181 20.36 -11.62 -7.24
C GLU A 181 19.88 -10.50 -6.30
N LEU A 182 18.62 -10.58 -5.86
CA LEU A 182 18.06 -9.62 -4.90
C LEU A 182 18.88 -9.57 -3.60
N ARG A 183 19.18 -10.72 -3.00
CA ARG A 183 19.96 -10.80 -1.75
C ARG A 183 21.41 -10.37 -1.94
N LYS A 184 22.00 -10.57 -3.13
CA LYS A 184 23.35 -10.08 -3.44
C LYS A 184 23.39 -8.56 -3.56
N ALA A 185 22.32 -7.93 -4.05
CA ALA A 185 22.21 -6.48 -4.20
C ALA A 185 21.79 -5.76 -2.89
N ALA A 186 21.27 -6.50 -1.89
CA ALA A 186 20.93 -5.92 -0.59
C ALA A 186 22.19 -5.37 0.11
N TYR A 187 22.05 -4.22 0.77
CA TYR A 187 23.15 -3.66 1.60
C TYR A 187 23.56 -4.70 2.64
N LYS A 188 24.86 -5.02 2.65
CA LYS A 188 25.53 -5.72 3.73
C LYS A 188 26.10 -4.64 4.63
N PHE A 189 25.54 -4.50 5.82
CA PHE A 189 26.15 -3.70 6.88
C PHE A 189 27.34 -4.46 7.48
#